data_c61e9da13d105540151e2ac99a94d365
#
_entry.id   c61e9da13d105540151e2ac99a94d365
#
_cell.length_a   1.000
_cell.length_b   1.000
_cell.length_c   1.000
_cell.angle_alpha   90.00
_cell.angle_beta   90.00
_cell.angle_gamma   90.00
#
_symmetry.space_group_name_H-M   'P 1'
#
loop_
_entity.id
_entity.type
_entity.pdbx_description
1 polymer ?
#
loop_
_entity_poly.entity_id
_entity_poly.type
_entity_poly.pdbx_seq_one_letter_code
_entity_poly.pdbx_strand_id
1 'polypeptide(L)'
;MLLVASSLHELSFPKLMEVYAESNRENGEDRYPGESPDRQLALAEEGFRDYLSQVFFTTENARYFILVEAGRYVSALRLEPYEDGLLLEALETAPEFRKKGYAAALIEKTQAYLEKQGSIRLYSHVSRNNIASLRTHEKRGFRQILD
;
A
#
# COMPACT_ATOMS: atom_id res chain seq x y z
N MET A 1 15.08 4.10 -2.95
CA MET A 1 15.32 3.72 -1.55
C MET A 1 14.05 3.12 -0.94
N LEU A 2 14.20 2.05 -0.19
CA LEU A 2 13.07 1.42 0.50
C LEU A 2 12.98 1.97 1.93
N LEU A 3 11.82 2.51 2.30
CA LEU A 3 11.50 2.90 3.66
C LEU A 3 10.58 1.85 4.27
N VAL A 4 10.94 1.34 5.45
CA VAL A 4 10.11 0.39 6.19
C VAL A 4 9.70 1.05 7.50
N ALA A 5 8.40 1.21 7.73
CA ALA A 5 7.87 1.90 8.90
C ALA A 5 7.01 0.97 9.75
N SER A 6 7.29 0.95 11.05
CA SER A 6 6.54 0.20 12.05
C SER A 6 5.63 1.09 12.88
N SER A 7 5.66 2.41 12.66
CA SER A 7 4.80 3.37 13.34
C SER A 7 4.53 4.56 12.43
N LEU A 8 3.47 5.31 12.75
CA LEU A 8 3.12 6.50 11.98
C LEU A 8 4.22 7.57 12.05
N HIS A 9 5.00 7.61 13.14
CA HIS A 9 6.09 8.55 13.31
C HIS A 9 7.24 8.35 12.33
N GLU A 10 7.40 7.14 11.83
CA GLU A 10 8.52 6.79 10.96
C GLU A 10 8.27 7.13 9.50
N LEU A 11 7.10 7.65 9.16
CA LEU A 11 6.78 8.05 7.80
C LEU A 11 6.18 9.46 7.76
N SER A 12 6.19 10.07 6.57
CA SER A 12 5.52 11.34 6.34
C SER A 12 4.10 11.07 5.86
N PHE A 13 3.10 11.37 6.68
CA PHE A 13 1.71 11.16 6.31
C PHE A 13 1.31 11.97 5.06
N PRO A 14 1.67 13.28 4.94
CA PRO A 14 1.35 14.02 3.72
C PRO A 14 1.95 13.40 2.46
N LYS A 15 3.19 12.91 2.51
CA LYS A 15 3.81 12.24 1.36
C LYS A 15 3.10 10.92 1.04
N LEU A 16 2.66 10.20 2.08
CA LEU A 16 1.90 8.96 1.87
C LEU A 16 0.56 9.25 1.20
N MET A 17 -0.09 10.36 1.56
CA MET A 17 -1.37 10.75 0.95
C MET A 17 -1.22 11.09 -0.53
N GLU A 18 -0.05 11.52 -0.98
CA GLU A 18 0.21 11.73 -2.40
C GLU A 18 0.14 10.40 -3.17
N VAL A 19 0.59 9.29 -2.55
CA VAL A 19 0.51 7.95 -3.17
C VAL A 19 -0.95 7.53 -3.36
N TYR A 20 -1.77 7.78 -2.35
CA TYR A 20 -3.18 7.33 -2.32
C TYR A 20 -4.18 8.39 -2.75
N ALA A 21 -3.72 9.45 -3.42
CA ALA A 21 -4.56 10.59 -3.78
C ALA A 21 -5.81 10.17 -4.57
N GLU A 22 -5.66 9.27 -5.53
CA GLU A 22 -6.79 8.82 -6.36
C GLU A 22 -7.77 7.97 -5.58
N SER A 23 -7.29 6.96 -4.84
CA SER A 23 -8.18 6.10 -4.07
C SER A 23 -8.88 6.85 -2.94
N ASN A 24 -8.19 7.82 -2.31
CA ASN A 24 -8.82 8.65 -1.28
C ASN A 24 -9.92 9.53 -1.87
N ARG A 25 -9.72 10.05 -3.07
CA ARG A 25 -10.76 10.84 -3.75
C ARG A 25 -11.97 9.99 -4.04
N GLU A 26 -11.77 8.80 -4.58
CA GLU A 26 -12.86 7.85 -4.88
C GLU A 26 -13.60 7.43 -3.61
N ASN A 27 -12.86 7.11 -2.56
CA ASN A 27 -13.44 6.73 -1.27
C ASN A 27 -14.25 7.87 -0.65
N GLY A 28 -13.76 9.10 -0.77
CA GLY A 28 -14.47 10.27 -0.28
C GLY A 28 -15.78 10.50 -1.00
N GLU A 29 -15.78 10.34 -2.31
CA GLU A 29 -17.01 10.45 -3.12
C GLU A 29 -18.03 9.38 -2.74
N ASP A 30 -17.59 8.15 -2.55
CA ASP A 30 -18.46 7.03 -2.22
C ASP A 30 -19.06 7.14 -0.82
N ARG A 31 -18.25 7.55 0.16
CA ARG A 31 -18.65 7.58 1.57
C ARG A 31 -19.37 8.86 1.97
N TYR A 32 -19.08 9.97 1.31
CA TYR A 32 -19.58 11.29 1.70
C TYR A 32 -20.18 12.03 0.51
N PRO A 33 -21.19 11.45 -0.19
CA PRO A 33 -21.68 12.00 -1.45
C PRO A 33 -22.30 13.39 -1.33
N GLY A 34 -22.71 13.80 -0.12
CA GLY A 34 -23.30 15.12 0.10
C GLY A 34 -22.30 16.24 0.39
N GLU A 35 -21.00 15.90 0.49
CA GLU A 35 -19.97 16.87 0.83
C GLU A 35 -19.28 17.41 -0.42
N SER A 36 -18.59 18.56 -0.29
CA SER A 36 -17.77 19.12 -1.37
C SER A 36 -16.58 18.22 -1.67
N PRO A 37 -15.99 18.29 -2.88
CA PRO A 37 -14.80 17.47 -3.20
C PRO A 37 -13.65 17.66 -2.22
N ASP A 38 -13.38 18.88 -1.78
CA ASP A 38 -12.31 19.15 -0.80
C ASP A 38 -12.62 18.50 0.55
N ARG A 39 -13.88 18.56 0.99
CA ARG A 39 -14.31 17.96 2.25
C ARG A 39 -14.30 16.43 2.16
N GLN A 40 -14.72 15.87 1.03
CA GLN A 40 -14.66 14.43 0.77
C GLN A 40 -13.24 13.89 0.91
N LEU A 41 -12.28 14.58 0.29
CA LEU A 41 -10.87 14.18 0.36
C LEU A 41 -10.35 14.30 1.79
N ALA A 42 -10.62 15.41 2.47
CA ALA A 42 -10.17 15.62 3.85
C ALA A 42 -10.70 14.54 4.79
N LEU A 43 -11.96 14.16 4.65
CA LEU A 43 -12.57 13.11 5.46
C LEU A 43 -11.97 11.72 5.17
N ALA A 44 -11.69 11.44 3.89
CA ALA A 44 -11.06 10.18 3.51
C ALA A 44 -9.64 10.08 4.09
N GLU A 45 -8.86 11.15 4.03
CA GLU A 45 -7.50 11.20 4.60
C GLU A 45 -7.51 11.06 6.12
N GLU A 46 -8.47 11.70 6.78
CA GLU A 46 -8.64 11.59 8.23
C GLU A 46 -8.95 10.14 8.64
N GLY A 47 -9.86 9.50 7.93
CA GLY A 47 -10.17 8.08 8.15
C GLY A 47 -8.97 7.17 7.92
N PHE A 48 -8.18 7.46 6.90
CA PHE A 48 -6.96 6.73 6.62
C PHE A 48 -5.97 6.85 7.78
N ARG A 49 -5.76 8.07 8.27
CA ARG A 49 -4.86 8.33 9.40
C ARG A 49 -5.34 7.61 10.66
N ASP A 50 -6.64 7.67 10.94
CA ASP A 50 -7.23 7.00 12.11
C ASP A 50 -7.04 5.48 12.03
N TYR A 51 -7.25 4.90 10.88
CA TYR A 51 -7.03 3.47 10.65
C TYR A 51 -5.56 3.10 10.93
N LEU A 52 -4.62 3.88 10.41
CA LEU A 52 -3.20 3.58 10.63
C LEU A 52 -2.83 3.68 12.11
N SER A 53 -3.27 4.72 12.80
CA SER A 53 -2.88 4.94 14.19
C SER A 53 -3.61 4.03 15.18
N GLN A 54 -4.88 3.71 14.92
CA GLN A 54 -5.72 2.98 15.87
C GLN A 54 -5.80 1.48 15.60
N VAL A 55 -5.55 1.05 14.37
CA VAL A 55 -5.69 -0.36 13.99
C VAL A 55 -4.38 -0.92 13.42
N PHE A 56 -3.93 -0.39 12.29
CA PHE A 56 -2.82 -1.00 11.56
C PHE A 56 -1.53 -1.07 12.37
N PHE A 57 -1.04 0.07 12.85
CA PHE A 57 0.22 0.10 13.58
C PHE A 57 0.14 -0.44 15.01
N THR A 58 -1.04 -0.73 15.50
CA THR A 58 -1.22 -1.44 16.79
C THR A 58 -1.13 -2.96 16.61
N THR A 59 -1.15 -3.45 15.38
CA THR A 59 -1.01 -4.86 15.06
C THR A 59 0.46 -5.24 15.07
N GLU A 60 0.82 -6.25 15.85
CA GLU A 60 2.21 -6.72 15.93
C GLU A 60 2.69 -7.17 14.56
N ASN A 61 3.90 -6.76 14.18
CA ASN A 61 4.55 -7.08 12.90
C ASN A 61 3.89 -6.45 11.66
N ALA A 62 2.96 -5.53 11.84
CA ALA A 62 2.41 -4.75 10.74
C ALA A 62 3.41 -3.66 10.34
N ARG A 63 3.68 -3.52 9.03
CA ARG A 63 4.66 -2.56 8.53
C ARG A 63 4.24 -1.97 7.20
N TYR A 64 4.62 -0.71 7.01
CA TYR A 64 4.48 -0.02 5.73
C TYR A 64 5.78 -0.10 4.96
N PHE A 65 5.70 -0.42 3.68
CA PHE A 65 6.85 -0.47 2.77
C PHE A 65 6.63 0.60 1.70
N ILE A 66 7.58 1.52 1.57
CA ILE A 66 7.43 2.70 0.72
C ILE A 66 8.67 2.84 -0.16
N LEU A 67 8.47 3.00 -1.46
CA LEU A 67 9.54 3.30 -2.39
C LEU A 67 9.70 4.82 -2.47
N VAL A 68 10.89 5.29 -2.14
CA VAL A 68 11.21 6.72 -2.10
C VAL A 68 12.18 7.05 -3.23
N GLU A 69 11.82 8.04 -4.04
CA GLU A 69 12.65 8.55 -5.14
C GLU A 69 12.72 10.07 -5.04
N ALA A 70 13.94 10.63 -4.99
CA ALA A 70 14.16 12.07 -4.90
C ALA A 70 13.34 12.74 -3.79
N GLY A 71 13.24 12.09 -2.65
CA GLY A 71 12.51 12.59 -1.49
C GLY A 71 10.99 12.46 -1.58
N ARG A 72 10.46 11.87 -2.63
CA ARG A 72 9.03 11.66 -2.80
C ARG A 72 8.67 10.19 -2.60
N TYR A 73 7.46 9.95 -2.07
CA TYR A 73 6.91 8.60 -1.98
C TYR A 73 6.24 8.30 -3.32
N VAL A 74 6.77 7.32 -4.05
CA VAL A 74 6.24 7.02 -5.40
C VAL A 74 5.33 5.81 -5.40
N SER A 75 5.56 4.84 -4.52
CA SER A 75 4.72 3.66 -4.41
C SER A 75 4.76 3.14 -2.97
N ALA A 76 3.69 2.53 -2.51
CA ALA A 76 3.57 2.03 -1.13
C ALA A 76 2.73 0.76 -1.06
N LEU A 77 3.00 -0.04 -0.03
CA LEU A 77 2.18 -1.21 0.30
C LEU A 77 2.25 -1.46 1.80
N ARG A 78 1.25 -2.18 2.32
CA ARG A 78 1.22 -2.60 3.72
C ARG A 78 1.37 -4.11 3.81
N LEU A 79 2.07 -4.56 4.86
CA LEU A 79 2.10 -5.97 5.23
C LEU A 79 1.58 -6.13 6.65
N GLU A 80 0.72 -7.11 6.86
CA GLU A 80 0.27 -7.49 8.20
C GLU A 80 0.18 -9.01 8.29
N PRO A 81 0.21 -9.58 9.50
CA PRO A 81 0.09 -11.03 9.68
C PRO A 81 -1.19 -11.57 9.04
N TYR A 82 -1.05 -12.68 8.33
CA TYR A 82 -2.16 -13.34 7.64
C TYR A 82 -1.83 -14.81 7.46
N GLU A 83 -2.72 -15.69 7.91
CA GLU A 83 -2.50 -17.15 7.82
C GLU A 83 -1.13 -17.51 8.39
N ASP A 84 -0.32 -18.24 7.65
CA ASP A 84 1.03 -18.65 8.05
C ASP A 84 2.13 -17.70 7.57
N GLY A 85 1.75 -16.48 7.17
CA GLY A 85 2.70 -15.50 6.63
C GLY A 85 2.20 -14.08 6.78
N LEU A 86 2.37 -13.29 5.73
CA LEU A 86 1.99 -11.89 5.68
C LEU A 86 1.09 -11.62 4.47
N LEU A 87 0.13 -10.71 4.65
CA LEU A 87 -0.73 -10.24 3.57
C LEU A 87 -0.22 -8.91 3.05
N LEU A 88 0.05 -8.87 1.75
CA LEU A 88 0.35 -7.63 1.03
C LEU A 88 -0.98 -6.99 0.64
N GLU A 89 -1.16 -5.73 1.02
CA GLU A 89 -2.39 -5.00 0.76
C GLU A 89 -2.11 -3.53 0.46
N ALA A 90 -3.10 -2.85 -0.08
CA ALA A 90 -3.04 -1.41 -0.36
C ALA A 90 -1.84 -1.01 -1.23
N LEU A 91 -1.46 -1.86 -2.18
CA LEU A 91 -0.42 -1.53 -3.15
C LEU A 91 -0.94 -0.44 -4.07
N GLU A 92 -0.26 0.69 -4.08
CA GLU A 92 -0.63 1.81 -4.93
C GLU A 92 0.61 2.61 -5.32
N THR A 93 0.57 3.21 -6.52
CA THR A 93 1.60 4.10 -7.02
C THR A 93 0.97 5.48 -7.23
N ALA A 94 1.70 6.52 -6.85
CA ALA A 94 1.23 7.89 -7.05
C ALA A 94 0.88 8.10 -8.53
N PRO A 95 -0.21 8.83 -8.84
CA PRO A 95 -0.71 8.93 -10.21
C PRO A 95 0.34 9.35 -11.25
N GLU A 96 1.19 10.33 -10.94
CA GLU A 96 2.20 10.81 -11.88
C GLU A 96 3.37 9.83 -12.09
N PHE A 97 3.46 8.80 -11.28
CA PHE A 97 4.56 7.82 -11.38
C PHE A 97 4.12 6.45 -11.90
N ARG A 98 2.88 6.35 -12.38
CA ARG A 98 2.37 5.08 -12.92
C ARG A 98 3.00 4.71 -14.25
N LYS A 99 2.93 3.41 -14.58
CA LYS A 99 3.45 2.83 -15.83
C LYS A 99 4.97 2.95 -15.98
N LYS A 100 5.69 3.12 -14.87
CA LYS A 100 7.15 3.20 -14.84
C LYS A 100 7.80 2.02 -14.11
N GLY A 101 7.01 1.03 -13.69
CA GLY A 101 7.53 -0.15 -13.03
C GLY A 101 7.79 -0.01 -11.54
N TYR A 102 7.37 1.07 -10.91
CA TYR A 102 7.63 1.29 -9.48
C TYR A 102 6.93 0.29 -8.57
N ALA A 103 5.71 -0.11 -8.88
CA ALA A 103 5.00 -1.12 -8.08
C ALA A 103 5.76 -2.45 -8.08
N ALA A 104 6.22 -2.91 -9.24
CA ALA A 104 7.01 -4.13 -9.35
C ALA A 104 8.33 -4.00 -8.61
N ALA A 105 9.00 -2.85 -8.72
CA ALA A 105 10.26 -2.59 -8.01
C ALA A 105 10.05 -2.61 -6.50
N LEU A 106 8.94 -2.04 -6.01
CA LEU A 106 8.61 -2.05 -4.58
C LEU A 106 8.40 -3.48 -4.09
N ILE A 107 7.62 -4.29 -4.82
CA ILE A 107 7.39 -5.69 -4.44
C ILE A 107 8.73 -6.45 -4.40
N GLU A 108 9.58 -6.27 -5.39
CA GLU A 108 10.89 -6.93 -5.44
C GLU A 108 11.74 -6.57 -4.22
N LYS A 109 11.81 -5.28 -3.88
CA LYS A 109 12.58 -4.82 -2.71
C LYS A 109 11.98 -5.33 -1.40
N THR A 110 10.66 -5.40 -1.32
CA THR A 110 9.95 -5.96 -0.16
C THR A 110 10.26 -7.44 0.00
N GLN A 111 10.22 -8.20 -1.08
CA GLN A 111 10.57 -9.61 -1.06
C GLN A 111 12.02 -9.83 -0.61
N ALA A 112 12.96 -9.03 -1.13
CA ALA A 112 14.36 -9.11 -0.72
C ALA A 112 14.55 -8.79 0.76
N TYR A 113 13.82 -7.81 1.27
CA TYR A 113 13.83 -7.45 2.69
C TYR A 113 13.37 -8.63 3.55
N LEU A 114 12.25 -9.26 3.16
CA LEU A 114 11.69 -10.39 3.91
C LEU A 114 12.60 -11.62 3.87
N GLU A 115 13.25 -11.88 2.74
CA GLU A 115 14.19 -13.00 2.61
C GLU A 115 15.34 -12.89 3.60
N LYS A 116 15.83 -11.69 3.87
CA LYS A 116 16.89 -11.45 4.84
C LYS A 116 16.45 -11.73 6.27
N GLN A 117 15.16 -11.73 6.53
CA GLN A 117 14.61 -11.98 7.86
C GLN A 117 14.09 -13.40 8.04
N GLY A 118 14.28 -14.24 7.03
CA GLY A 118 13.83 -15.62 6.98
C GLY A 118 12.77 -15.78 5.89
N SER A 119 12.48 -17.03 5.51
CA SER A 119 11.47 -17.29 4.49
C SER A 119 10.06 -17.08 5.07
N ILE A 120 9.37 -16.06 4.58
CA ILE A 120 8.01 -15.74 5.01
C ILE A 120 7.10 -15.85 3.78
N ARG A 121 5.98 -16.57 3.93
CA ARG A 121 5.00 -16.68 2.86
C ARG A 121 4.26 -15.36 2.71
N LEU A 122 4.13 -14.89 1.46
CA LEU A 122 3.50 -13.64 1.14
C LEU A 122 2.21 -13.89 0.35
N TYR A 123 1.11 -13.34 0.84
CA TYR A 123 -0.20 -13.42 0.22
C TYR A 123 -0.61 -12.06 -0.31
N SER A 124 -1.48 -12.03 -1.30
CA SER A 124 -2.08 -10.79 -1.80
C SER A 124 -3.47 -11.07 -2.35
N HIS A 125 -4.40 -10.15 -2.07
CA HIS A 125 -5.76 -10.22 -2.62
C HIS A 125 -5.86 -9.21 -3.77
N VAL A 126 -6.14 -9.70 -4.96
CA VAL A 126 -6.23 -8.85 -6.16
C VAL A 126 -7.55 -9.12 -6.86
N SER A 127 -8.28 -8.06 -7.21
CA SER A 127 -9.50 -8.19 -7.99
C SER A 127 -9.21 -8.86 -9.33
N ARG A 128 -10.06 -9.80 -9.75
CA ARG A 128 -9.95 -10.47 -11.05
C ARG A 128 -10.01 -9.48 -12.22
N ASN A 129 -10.64 -8.33 -12.01
CA ASN A 129 -10.78 -7.31 -13.04
C ASN A 129 -9.56 -6.39 -13.12
N ASN A 130 -8.66 -6.46 -12.15
CA ASN A 130 -7.45 -5.63 -12.12
C ASN A 130 -6.29 -6.33 -12.83
N ILE A 131 -6.35 -6.34 -14.17
CA ILE A 131 -5.38 -7.07 -15.01
C ILE A 131 -3.95 -6.55 -14.81
N ALA A 132 -3.76 -5.24 -14.68
CA ALA A 132 -2.45 -4.65 -14.47
C ALA A 132 -1.79 -5.15 -13.18
N SER A 133 -2.56 -5.19 -12.09
CA SER A 133 -2.07 -5.68 -10.79
C SER A 133 -1.77 -7.17 -10.85
N LEU A 134 -2.64 -7.97 -11.50
CA LEU A 134 -2.41 -9.41 -11.67
C LEU A 134 -1.08 -9.67 -12.39
N ARG A 135 -0.83 -8.94 -13.47
CA ARG A 135 0.42 -9.09 -14.23
C ARG A 135 1.63 -8.70 -13.42
N THR A 136 1.54 -7.62 -12.65
CA THR A 136 2.63 -7.19 -11.77
C THR A 136 2.95 -8.27 -10.74
N HIS A 137 1.92 -8.85 -10.12
CA HIS A 137 2.10 -9.93 -9.15
C HIS A 137 2.73 -11.18 -9.79
N GLU A 138 2.27 -11.57 -10.96
CA GLU A 138 2.81 -12.74 -11.67
C GLU A 138 4.30 -12.57 -11.97
N LYS A 139 4.73 -11.39 -12.40
CA LYS A 139 6.13 -11.09 -12.67
C LYS A 139 7.01 -11.23 -11.43
N ARG A 140 6.44 -11.04 -10.25
CA ARG A 140 7.16 -11.15 -8.98
C ARG A 140 6.99 -12.51 -8.32
N GLY A 141 6.47 -13.50 -9.04
CA GLY A 141 6.40 -14.89 -8.57
C GLY A 141 5.15 -15.25 -7.79
N PHE A 142 4.14 -14.39 -7.75
CA PHE A 142 2.86 -14.74 -7.13
C PHE A 142 2.08 -15.69 -8.00
N ARG A 143 1.40 -16.65 -7.38
CA ARG A 143 0.50 -17.58 -8.06
C ARG A 143 -0.93 -17.31 -7.62
N GLN A 144 -1.86 -17.41 -8.55
CA GLN A 144 -3.27 -17.27 -8.24
C GLN A 144 -3.77 -18.50 -7.49
N ILE A 145 -4.56 -18.25 -6.45
CA ILE A 145 -5.31 -19.28 -5.75
C ILE A 145 -6.77 -18.91 -5.90
N LEU A 146 -7.53 -19.78 -6.55
CA LEU A 146 -8.96 -19.56 -6.77
C LEU A 146 -9.74 -20.20 -5.63
N ASP A 147 -10.59 -19.40 -4.99
CA ASP A 147 -11.48 -19.87 -3.93
C ASP A 147 -12.76 -20.44 -4.51
#